data_fb27e6d07673ada0757dec3d12307a4b
#
_entry.id   fb27e6d07673ada0757dec3d12307a4b
#
_cell.length_a   1.000
_cell.length_b   1.000
_cell.length_c   1.000
_cell.angle_alpha   90.00
_cell.angle_beta   90.00
_cell.angle_gamma   90.00
#
_symmetry.space_group_name_H-M   'P 1'
#
loop_
_entity.id
_entity.type
_entity.pdbx_description
1 polymer ?
#
loop_
_entity_poly.entity_id
_entity_poly.type
_entity_poly.pdbx_seq_one_letter_code
_entity_poly.pdbx_strand_id
1 'polypeptide(L)'
;MFRGHFEHTIDEKGRVAVPAPFRGALVGLQDERLVLTKFRQDAARCLDVYPLSAWRRLEEKLSSRNRFDPKLLRFRNFYVTGAHECAVDGQGRILVPQLLGDYAGLGRTVMITGDVEMFRIWDKAVWQDKFAADEEKVLGDEEFLGGLDI
;
A
#
# COMPACT_ATOMS: atom_id res chain seq x y z
N MET A 1 5.89 -2.65 -12.71
CA MET A 1 4.67 -3.40 -12.45
C MET A 1 3.54 -2.50 -11.95
N PHE A 2 3.46 -2.14 -10.68
CA PHE A 2 2.48 -1.16 -10.24
C PHE A 2 3.10 0.24 -10.23
N ARG A 3 2.54 1.14 -11.01
CA ARG A 3 2.96 2.54 -11.06
C ARG A 3 1.79 3.42 -11.42
N GLY A 4 1.90 4.70 -11.09
CA GLY A 4 0.88 5.71 -11.37
C GLY A 4 0.06 6.07 -10.15
N HIS A 5 -0.69 7.14 -10.28
CA HIS A 5 -1.57 7.69 -9.26
C HIS A 5 -2.98 7.70 -9.82
N PHE A 6 -3.92 7.09 -9.09
CA PHE A 6 -5.29 6.92 -9.56
C PHE A 6 -6.26 7.37 -8.48
N GLU A 7 -7.12 8.31 -8.82
CA GLU A 7 -8.17 8.76 -7.92
C GLU A 7 -9.39 7.85 -8.06
N HIS A 8 -9.87 7.32 -6.95
CA HIS A 8 -11.06 6.47 -6.90
C HIS A 8 -11.96 6.87 -5.75
N THR A 9 -13.20 6.39 -5.80
CA THR A 9 -14.19 6.60 -4.74
C THR A 9 -14.38 5.30 -3.99
N ILE A 10 -14.33 5.37 -2.66
CA ILE A 10 -14.71 4.25 -1.80
C ILE A 10 -16.19 4.39 -1.45
N ASP A 11 -16.95 3.31 -1.55
CA ASP A 11 -18.39 3.35 -1.27
C ASP A 11 -18.67 3.20 0.24
N GLU A 12 -19.93 3.30 0.63
CA GLU A 12 -20.35 3.24 2.03
C GLU A 12 -20.03 1.90 2.70
N LYS A 13 -19.89 0.84 1.90
CA LYS A 13 -19.53 -0.51 2.40
C LYS A 13 -18.04 -0.74 2.46
N GLY A 14 -17.23 0.22 2.03
CA GLY A 14 -15.77 0.10 2.00
C GLY A 14 -15.22 -0.54 0.74
N ARG A 15 -16.01 -0.62 -0.32
CA ARG A 15 -15.56 -1.17 -1.60
C ARG A 15 -14.92 -0.10 -2.46
N VAL A 16 -13.78 -0.42 -3.05
CA VAL A 16 -13.04 0.47 -3.94
C VAL A 16 -12.54 -0.31 -5.14
N ALA A 17 -12.61 0.30 -6.33
CA ALA A 17 -12.10 -0.34 -7.54
C ALA A 17 -10.56 -0.37 -7.52
N VAL A 18 -10.00 -1.51 -7.91
CA VAL A 18 -8.58 -1.61 -8.21
C VAL A 18 -8.36 -0.95 -9.58
N PRO A 19 -7.39 -0.04 -9.74
CA PRO A 19 -7.12 0.58 -11.03
C PRO A 19 -6.94 -0.45 -12.15
N ALA A 20 -7.50 -0.17 -13.33
CA ALA A 20 -7.48 -1.12 -14.44
C ALA A 20 -6.07 -1.62 -14.80
N PRO A 21 -5.03 -0.75 -14.83
CA PRO A 21 -3.67 -1.24 -15.07
C PRO A 21 -3.18 -2.21 -14.00
N PHE A 22 -3.61 -2.03 -12.76
CA PHE A 22 -3.23 -2.91 -11.65
C PHE A 22 -3.95 -4.25 -11.74
N ARG A 23 -5.23 -4.25 -12.16
CA ARG A 23 -5.95 -5.50 -12.42
C ARG A 23 -5.26 -6.31 -13.51
N GLY A 24 -4.79 -5.66 -14.56
CA GLY A 24 -4.03 -6.32 -15.62
C GLY A 24 -2.74 -6.95 -15.10
N ALA A 25 -2.01 -6.23 -14.25
CA ALA A 25 -0.81 -6.76 -13.62
C ALA A 25 -1.11 -7.98 -12.73
N LEU A 26 -2.21 -7.94 -11.97
CA LEU A 26 -2.64 -9.07 -11.14
C LEU A 26 -2.98 -10.30 -11.96
N VAL A 27 -3.64 -10.13 -13.08
CA VAL A 27 -3.93 -11.23 -14.02
C VAL A 27 -2.62 -11.85 -14.52
N GLY A 28 -1.65 -11.03 -14.90
CA GLY A 28 -0.33 -11.49 -15.33
C GLY A 28 0.42 -12.27 -14.26
N LEU A 29 0.21 -11.93 -12.99
CA LEU A 29 0.78 -12.66 -11.84
C LEU A 29 -0.04 -13.87 -11.44
N GLN A 30 -1.23 -14.05 -12.02
CA GLN A 30 -2.20 -15.08 -11.63
C GLN A 30 -2.64 -14.94 -10.17
N ASP A 31 -2.64 -13.71 -9.64
CA ASP A 31 -3.07 -13.39 -8.29
C ASP A 31 -4.49 -12.83 -8.30
N GLU A 32 -5.40 -13.51 -7.60
CA GLU A 32 -6.77 -13.03 -7.41
C GLU A 32 -7.00 -12.45 -6.03
N ARG A 33 -5.99 -12.53 -5.16
CA ARG A 33 -6.09 -12.10 -3.77
C ARG A 33 -5.02 -11.06 -3.48
N LEU A 34 -5.41 -10.14 -2.61
CA LEU A 34 -4.56 -9.06 -2.14
C LEU A 34 -4.48 -9.10 -0.61
N VAL A 35 -3.40 -8.57 -0.08
CA VAL A 35 -3.22 -8.40 1.37
C VAL A 35 -3.09 -6.91 1.67
N LEU A 36 -3.95 -6.41 2.55
CA LEU A 36 -3.94 -5.03 3.00
C LEU A 36 -3.37 -4.96 4.40
N THR A 37 -2.50 -3.98 4.65
CA THR A 37 -1.99 -3.74 6.00
C THR A 37 -1.71 -2.26 6.23
N LYS A 38 -1.60 -1.90 7.50
CA LYS A 38 -1.36 -0.53 7.94
C LYS A 38 0.08 -0.10 7.67
N PHE A 39 0.25 1.13 7.22
CA PHE A 39 1.58 1.72 7.16
C PHE A 39 1.51 3.23 7.37
N ARG A 40 2.66 3.83 7.62
CA ARG A 40 2.80 5.27 7.80
C ARG A 40 4.13 5.71 7.22
N GLN A 41 4.11 6.75 6.39
CA GLN A 41 5.31 7.42 5.93
C GLN A 41 5.32 8.82 6.52
N ASP A 42 6.32 9.14 7.32
CA ASP A 42 6.34 10.36 8.15
C ASP A 42 5.05 10.41 9.01
N ALA A 43 4.25 11.45 8.90
CA ALA A 43 2.99 11.56 9.62
C ALA A 43 1.78 11.03 8.82
N ALA A 44 1.97 10.64 7.55
CA ALA A 44 0.89 10.25 6.66
C ALA A 44 0.60 8.75 6.78
N ARG A 45 -0.58 8.40 7.28
CA ARG A 45 -1.04 7.02 7.37
C ARG A 45 -1.64 6.57 6.04
N CYS A 46 -1.44 5.32 5.71
CA CYS A 46 -1.95 4.71 4.49
C CYS A 46 -2.17 3.21 4.68
N LEU A 47 -2.65 2.56 3.64
CA LEU A 47 -2.70 1.10 3.58
C LEU A 47 -1.75 0.63 2.48
N ASP A 48 -0.88 -0.31 2.84
CA ASP A 48 -0.08 -1.04 1.88
C ASP A 48 -0.91 -2.20 1.34
N VAL A 49 -0.84 -2.43 0.03
CA VAL A 49 -1.60 -3.48 -0.66
C VAL A 49 -0.62 -4.32 -1.48
N TYR A 50 -0.57 -5.60 -1.17
CA TYR A 50 0.32 -6.55 -1.83
C TYR A 50 -0.48 -7.59 -2.60
N PRO A 51 -0.05 -7.96 -3.81
CA PRO A 51 -0.46 -9.25 -4.37
C PRO A 51 -0.06 -10.37 -3.40
N LEU A 52 -0.87 -11.40 -3.28
CA LEU A 52 -0.62 -12.47 -2.32
C LEU A 52 0.77 -13.10 -2.49
N SER A 53 1.23 -13.27 -3.73
CA SER A 53 2.56 -13.80 -4.02
C SER A 53 3.68 -12.93 -3.44
N ALA A 54 3.56 -11.61 -3.58
CA ALA A 54 4.53 -10.66 -3.01
C ALA A 54 4.50 -10.68 -1.48
N TRP A 55 3.30 -10.78 -0.90
CA TRP A 55 3.14 -10.88 0.55
C TRP A 55 3.81 -12.14 1.11
N ARG A 56 3.64 -13.28 0.44
CA ARG A 56 4.28 -14.53 0.84
C ARG A 56 5.81 -14.43 0.82
N ARG A 57 6.38 -13.74 -0.17
CA ARG A 57 7.83 -13.48 -0.19
C ARG A 57 8.27 -12.64 0.99
N LEU A 58 7.48 -11.64 1.38
CA LEU A 58 7.75 -10.83 2.57
C LEU A 58 7.72 -11.70 3.83
N GLU A 59 6.71 -12.53 3.99
CA GLU A 59 6.60 -13.44 5.13
C GLU A 59 7.79 -14.40 5.22
N GLU A 60 8.23 -14.94 4.10
CA GLU A 60 9.42 -15.80 4.05
C GLU A 60 10.68 -15.06 4.50
N LYS A 61 10.88 -13.84 4.03
CA LYS A 61 12.01 -13.01 4.46
C LYS A 61 11.99 -12.73 5.96
N LEU A 62 10.84 -12.44 6.51
CA LEU A 62 10.69 -12.19 7.93
C LEU A 62 10.92 -13.46 8.75
N SER A 63 10.46 -14.60 8.27
CA SER A 63 10.62 -15.89 8.95
C SER A 63 12.08 -16.34 9.01
N SER A 64 12.92 -15.90 8.08
CA SER A 64 14.34 -16.22 8.07
C SER A 64 15.16 -15.36 9.03
N ARG A 65 14.56 -14.33 9.63
CA ARG A 65 15.21 -13.43 10.57
C ARG A 65 15.11 -13.94 12.01
N ASN A 66 15.90 -13.34 12.89
CA ASN A 66 15.87 -13.68 14.32
C ASN A 66 14.51 -13.31 14.93
N ARG A 67 13.69 -14.33 15.20
CA ARG A 67 12.33 -14.17 15.74
C ARG A 67 12.29 -13.56 17.14
N PHE A 68 13.40 -13.49 17.84
CA PHE A 68 13.50 -12.94 19.18
C PHE A 68 13.99 -11.49 19.22
N ASP A 69 14.33 -10.91 18.07
CA ASP A 69 14.69 -9.49 17.99
C ASP A 69 13.47 -8.62 18.36
N PRO A 70 13.54 -7.80 19.43
CA PRO A 70 12.41 -6.99 19.86
C PRO A 70 11.93 -6.00 18.81
N LYS A 71 12.82 -5.46 17.99
CA LYS A 71 12.45 -4.54 16.91
C LYS A 71 11.65 -5.25 15.82
N LEU A 72 12.09 -6.43 15.46
CA LEU A 72 11.39 -7.24 14.47
C LEU A 72 10.03 -7.70 14.97
N LEU A 73 9.93 -8.09 16.26
CA LEU A 73 8.65 -8.44 16.88
C LEU A 73 7.66 -7.27 16.84
N ARG A 74 8.11 -6.05 17.14
CA ARG A 74 7.25 -4.85 17.08
C ARG A 74 6.78 -4.60 15.65
N PHE A 75 7.67 -4.72 14.67
CA PHE A 75 7.31 -4.59 13.27
C PHE A 75 6.26 -5.62 12.86
N ARG A 76 6.47 -6.88 13.20
CA ARG A 76 5.53 -7.96 12.89
C ARG A 76 4.18 -7.73 13.53
N ASN A 77 4.14 -7.31 14.79
CA ASN A 77 2.89 -7.00 15.49
C ASN A 77 2.11 -5.87 14.82
N PHE A 78 2.81 -4.87 14.32
CA PHE A 78 2.17 -3.75 13.63
C PHE A 78 1.75 -4.13 12.20
N TYR A 79 2.64 -4.74 11.45
CA TYR A 79 2.50 -4.88 10.00
C TYR A 79 1.88 -6.20 9.58
N VAL A 80 2.32 -7.29 10.16
CA VAL A 80 1.93 -8.64 9.72
C VAL A 80 0.66 -9.12 10.40
N THR A 81 0.58 -8.99 11.74
CA THR A 81 -0.58 -9.53 12.47
C THR A 81 -1.88 -8.77 12.18
N GLY A 82 -1.79 -7.52 11.76
CA GLY A 82 -2.94 -6.71 11.38
C GLY A 82 -3.33 -6.81 9.91
N ALA A 83 -2.61 -7.63 9.13
CA ALA A 83 -2.86 -7.76 7.70
C ALA A 83 -4.17 -8.52 7.43
N HIS A 84 -4.85 -8.11 6.37
CA HIS A 84 -6.14 -8.68 5.98
C HIS A 84 -6.10 -9.10 4.51
N GLU A 85 -6.39 -10.37 4.26
CA GLU A 85 -6.46 -10.92 2.91
C GLU A 85 -7.85 -10.70 2.33
N CYS A 86 -7.93 -10.24 1.08
CA CYS A 86 -9.20 -10.03 0.39
C CYS A 86 -9.09 -10.48 -1.07
N ALA A 87 -10.25 -10.80 -1.65
CA ALA A 87 -10.33 -11.14 -3.06
C ALA A 87 -10.76 -9.92 -3.88
N VAL A 88 -10.30 -9.85 -5.12
CA VAL A 88 -10.83 -8.90 -6.10
C VAL A 88 -12.14 -9.50 -6.63
N ASP A 89 -13.24 -8.77 -6.50
CA ASP A 89 -14.56 -9.27 -6.94
C ASP A 89 -14.72 -9.22 -8.47
N GLY A 90 -15.87 -9.71 -8.96
CA GLY A 90 -16.15 -9.77 -10.38
C GLY A 90 -16.26 -8.40 -11.07
N GLN A 91 -16.36 -7.34 -10.30
CA GLN A 91 -16.39 -5.95 -10.79
C GLN A 91 -15.06 -5.23 -10.61
N GLY A 92 -14.01 -5.97 -10.23
CA GLY A 92 -12.67 -5.40 -10.04
C GLY A 92 -12.51 -4.57 -8.77
N ARG A 93 -13.33 -4.81 -7.75
CA ARG A 93 -13.29 -4.07 -6.48
C ARG A 93 -12.77 -4.94 -5.36
N ILE A 94 -12.23 -4.29 -4.34
CA ILE A 94 -11.88 -4.93 -3.06
C ILE A 94 -12.65 -4.29 -1.94
N LEU A 95 -12.87 -5.04 -0.88
CA LEU A 95 -13.48 -4.55 0.35
C LEU A 95 -12.37 -4.18 1.34
N VAL A 96 -12.28 -2.88 1.66
CA VAL A 96 -11.36 -2.40 2.69
C VAL A 96 -12.03 -2.60 4.06
N PRO A 97 -11.42 -3.40 4.96
CA PRO A 97 -11.98 -3.56 6.30
C PRO A 97 -12.08 -2.21 7.02
N GLN A 98 -13.16 -2.02 7.77
CA GLN A 98 -13.43 -0.75 8.44
C GLN A 98 -12.28 -0.32 9.35
N LEU A 99 -11.72 -1.26 10.12
CA LEU A 99 -10.59 -0.92 11.00
C LEU A 99 -9.39 -0.37 10.24
N LEU A 100 -9.10 -0.91 9.08
CA LEU A 100 -7.99 -0.41 8.25
C LEU A 100 -8.32 0.94 7.63
N GLY A 101 -9.55 1.10 7.14
CA GLY A 101 -10.00 2.39 6.61
C GLY A 101 -9.97 3.49 7.66
N ASP A 102 -10.39 3.19 8.87
CA ASP A 102 -10.35 4.13 9.99
C ASP A 102 -8.91 4.50 10.36
N TYR A 103 -8.03 3.51 10.41
CA TYR A 103 -6.61 3.77 10.68
C TYR A 103 -6.02 4.76 9.68
N ALA A 104 -6.26 4.55 8.40
CA ALA A 104 -5.73 5.40 7.34
C ALA A 104 -6.52 6.70 7.15
N GLY A 105 -7.61 6.88 7.88
CA GLY A 105 -8.45 8.07 7.79
C GLY A 105 -9.10 8.22 6.41
N LEU A 106 -9.43 7.11 5.76
CA LEU A 106 -9.99 7.15 4.41
C LEU A 106 -11.37 7.81 4.40
N GLY A 107 -11.47 8.90 3.66
CA GLY A 107 -12.76 9.50 3.32
C GLY A 107 -13.35 8.85 2.07
N ARG A 108 -14.27 9.53 1.44
CA ARG A 108 -14.94 9.03 0.24
C ARG A 108 -14.01 8.95 -0.97
N THR A 109 -13.10 9.90 -1.09
CA THR A 109 -12.16 9.97 -2.21
C THR A 109 -10.78 9.52 -1.76
N VAL A 110 -10.23 8.55 -2.46
CA VAL A 110 -8.93 7.95 -2.15
C VAL A 110 -7.99 8.11 -3.34
N MET A 111 -6.69 8.09 -3.05
CA MET A 111 -5.65 8.02 -4.06
C MET A 111 -4.98 6.66 -3.95
N ILE A 112 -4.86 5.97 -5.08
CA ILE A 112 -4.19 4.68 -5.17
C ILE A 112 -2.90 4.89 -5.94
N THR A 113 -1.76 4.57 -5.30
CA THR A 113 -0.45 4.84 -5.86
C THR A 113 0.37 3.57 -5.96
N GLY A 114 0.94 3.30 -7.14
CA GLY A 114 1.78 2.13 -7.36
C GLY A 114 3.20 2.32 -6.85
N ASP A 115 3.81 1.24 -6.37
CA ASP A 115 5.19 1.22 -5.92
C ASP A 115 5.84 -0.12 -6.27
N VAL A 116 6.02 -0.35 -7.56
CA VAL A 116 6.70 -1.49 -8.20
C VAL A 116 6.02 -2.83 -7.91
N GLU A 117 6.25 -3.45 -6.76
CA GLU A 117 5.72 -4.79 -6.43
C GLU A 117 4.41 -4.76 -5.64
N MET A 118 4.01 -3.57 -5.21
CA MET A 118 2.84 -3.36 -4.38
C MET A 118 2.24 -1.99 -4.69
N PHE A 119 1.12 -1.66 -4.08
CA PHE A 119 0.54 -0.33 -4.20
C PHE A 119 -0.04 0.13 -2.86
N ARG A 120 -0.48 1.39 -2.79
CA ARG A 120 -0.98 1.99 -1.55
C ARG A 120 -2.30 2.68 -1.76
N ILE A 121 -3.10 2.70 -0.72
CA ILE A 121 -4.35 3.44 -0.68
C ILE A 121 -4.23 4.53 0.38
N TRP A 122 -4.47 5.78 -0.04
CA TRP A 122 -4.39 6.96 0.80
C TRP A 122 -5.72 7.70 0.76
N ASP A 123 -6.07 8.35 1.85
CA ASP A 123 -7.04 9.43 1.74
C ASP A 123 -6.48 10.50 0.78
N LYS A 124 -7.31 11.02 -0.11
CA LYS A 124 -6.85 11.95 -1.15
C LYS A 124 -6.13 13.18 -0.56
N ALA A 125 -6.72 13.81 0.45
CA ALA A 125 -6.13 15.01 1.06
C ALA A 125 -4.79 14.72 1.74
N VAL A 126 -4.70 13.60 2.45
CA VAL A 126 -3.46 13.15 3.10
C VAL A 126 -2.37 12.92 2.05
N TRP A 127 -2.71 12.23 0.96
CA TRP A 127 -1.76 11.96 -0.11
C TRP A 127 -1.28 13.24 -0.79
N GLN A 128 -2.17 14.19 -1.06
CA GLN A 128 -1.79 15.45 -1.71
C GLN A 128 -0.75 16.22 -0.88
N ASP A 129 -0.94 16.30 0.42
CA ASP A 129 0.00 16.95 1.32
C ASP A 129 1.33 16.20 1.37
N LYS A 130 1.29 14.89 1.48
CA LYS A 130 2.48 14.02 1.50
C LYS A 130 3.26 14.14 0.20
N PHE A 131 2.59 14.08 -0.94
CA PHE A 131 3.22 14.17 -2.26
C PHE A 131 3.92 15.53 -2.44
N ALA A 132 3.25 16.62 -2.10
CA ALA A 132 3.82 17.96 -2.21
C ALA A 132 5.06 18.13 -1.32
N ALA A 133 5.00 17.60 -0.10
CA ALA A 133 6.14 17.65 0.82
C ALA A 133 7.32 16.81 0.32
N ASP A 134 7.05 15.62 -0.22
CA ASP A 134 8.08 14.76 -0.77
C ASP A 134 8.75 15.38 -1.99
N GLU A 135 7.96 15.97 -2.89
CA GLU A 135 8.48 16.64 -4.08
C GLU A 135 9.47 17.73 -3.68
N GLU A 136 9.08 18.58 -2.73
CA GLU A 136 9.93 19.68 -2.28
C GLU A 136 11.23 19.18 -1.67
N LYS A 137 11.15 18.16 -0.81
CA LYS A 137 12.33 17.59 -0.15
C LYS A 137 13.26 16.90 -1.13
N VAL A 138 12.72 16.13 -2.07
CA VAL A 138 13.52 15.39 -3.05
C VAL A 138 14.22 16.37 -4.01
N LEU A 139 13.49 17.34 -4.54
CA LEU A 139 14.07 18.31 -5.48
C LEU A 139 15.04 19.27 -4.81
N GLY A 140 14.90 19.49 -3.50
CA GLY A 140 15.84 20.30 -2.72
C GLY A 140 17.09 19.56 -2.26
N ASP A 141 17.14 18.26 -2.43
CA ASP A 141 18.28 17.43 -1.98
C ASP A 141 19.15 17.03 -3.17
N GLU A 142 19.92 17.98 -3.67
CA GLU A 142 20.78 17.78 -4.83
C GLU A 142 21.87 16.73 -4.61
N GLU A 143 22.39 16.64 -3.40
CA GLU A 143 23.40 15.65 -3.04
C GLU A 143 22.85 14.23 -3.14
N PHE A 144 21.67 14.01 -2.61
CA PHE A 144 21.01 12.71 -2.70
C PHE A 144 20.74 12.34 -4.17
N LEU A 145 20.16 13.26 -4.96
CA LEU A 145 19.85 13.02 -6.37
C LEU A 145 21.11 12.71 -7.18
N GLY A 146 22.20 13.43 -6.93
CA GLY A 146 23.48 13.19 -7.59
C GLY A 146 24.10 11.85 -7.22
N GLY A 147 23.80 11.33 -6.04
CA GLY A 147 24.30 10.03 -5.56
C GLY A 147 23.52 8.81 -6.02
N LEU A 148 22.35 9.00 -6.62
CA LEU A 148 21.51 7.87 -7.05
C LEU A 148 22.07 7.09 -8.24
N ASP A 149 22.92 7.69 -9.02
CA ASP A 149 23.56 7.05 -10.19
C ASP A 149 22.55 6.41 -11.16
N ILE A 150 21.53 7.17 -11.50
CA ILE A 150 20.48 6.75 -12.44
C ILE A 150 20.37 7.70 -13.63
#